data_9b788d738896b52e6d10abcaa6735234
#
_entry.id   9b788d738896b52e6d10abcaa6735234
#
_cell.length_a   1.000
_cell.length_b   1.000
_cell.length_c   1.000
_cell.angle_alpha   90.00
_cell.angle_beta   90.00
_cell.angle_gamma   90.00
#
_symmetry.space_group_name_H-M   'P 1'
#
loop_
_entity.id
_entity.type
_entity.pdbx_description
1 polymer ?
#
loop_
_entity_poly.entity_id
_entity_poly.type
_entity_poly.pdbx_seq_one_letter_code
_entity_poly.pdbx_strand_id
1 'polypeptide(L)'
;MEFVQGDILDKSLIDKYFKDADVVHHLAGVTDVPRTKNEASSIQDDKIREVGEKGTQNILDTISNKCKIVFPSTHVVYEGIDEVKKDIKENEATKPVLSYSSSKAANETQLKNSGKNYVILRLGSVYGYSTDSMRIDIMPNLFSKIASQNGTLKLFAGGRQIKSLVPLI
;
A
#
# COMPACT_ATOMS: atom_id res chain seq x y z
N MET A 1 10.48 -19.42 -13.84
CA MET A 1 9.38 -18.60 -13.27
C MET A 1 8.18 -18.76 -14.19
N GLU A 2 7.01 -19.10 -13.63
CA GLU A 2 5.76 -19.22 -14.37
C GLU A 2 4.98 -17.92 -14.20
N PHE A 3 4.43 -17.37 -15.29
CA PHE A 3 3.52 -16.20 -15.25
C PHE A 3 2.08 -16.68 -15.45
N VAL A 4 1.21 -16.30 -14.51
CA VAL A 4 -0.22 -16.57 -14.58
C VAL A 4 -0.97 -15.25 -14.44
N GLN A 5 -1.74 -14.90 -15.46
CA GLN A 5 -2.64 -13.75 -15.40
C GLN A 5 -3.91 -14.13 -14.63
N GLY A 6 -4.31 -13.30 -13.67
CA GLY A 6 -5.51 -13.56 -12.87
C GLY A 6 -5.91 -12.37 -12.01
N ASP A 7 -7.09 -12.48 -11.38
CA ASP A 7 -7.61 -11.52 -10.42
C ASP A 7 -7.54 -12.11 -9.01
N ILE A 8 -7.12 -11.29 -8.04
CA ILE A 8 -7.05 -11.68 -6.63
C ILE A 8 -8.44 -11.97 -6.03
N LEU A 9 -9.50 -11.50 -6.68
CA LEU A 9 -10.88 -11.77 -6.32
C LEU A 9 -11.38 -13.14 -6.82
N ASP A 10 -10.66 -13.76 -7.77
CA ASP A 10 -10.95 -15.12 -8.23
C ASP A 10 -10.42 -16.14 -7.22
N LYS A 11 -11.28 -16.54 -6.28
CA LYS A 11 -10.95 -17.51 -5.24
C LYS A 11 -10.45 -18.82 -5.79
N SER A 12 -11.00 -19.29 -6.91
CA SER A 12 -10.63 -20.58 -7.52
C SER A 12 -9.21 -20.54 -8.08
N LEU A 13 -8.83 -19.42 -8.66
CA LEU A 13 -7.47 -19.19 -9.15
C LEU A 13 -6.48 -19.13 -7.99
N ILE A 14 -6.83 -18.39 -6.92
CA ILE A 14 -6.01 -18.28 -5.71
C ILE A 14 -5.83 -19.67 -5.08
N ASP A 15 -6.89 -20.46 -4.93
CA ASP A 15 -6.82 -21.82 -4.39
C ASP A 15 -5.90 -22.74 -5.21
N LYS A 16 -5.94 -22.59 -6.53
CA LYS A 16 -5.10 -23.39 -7.41
C LYS A 16 -3.60 -23.13 -7.26
N TYR A 17 -3.22 -21.85 -7.12
CA TYR A 17 -1.81 -21.46 -7.20
C TYR A 17 -1.14 -21.15 -5.84
N PHE A 18 -1.92 -20.86 -4.78
CA PHE A 18 -1.39 -20.38 -3.51
C PHE A 18 -1.42 -21.42 -2.39
N LYS A 19 -2.22 -22.51 -2.47
CA LYS A 19 -2.40 -23.49 -1.39
C LYS A 19 -1.09 -24.13 -0.92
N ASP A 20 -0.15 -24.36 -1.85
CA ASP A 20 1.11 -25.04 -1.59
C ASP A 20 2.31 -24.06 -1.58
N ALA A 21 2.05 -22.75 -1.53
CA ALA A 21 3.10 -21.75 -1.52
C ALA A 21 3.83 -21.73 -0.17
N ASP A 22 5.16 -21.62 -0.21
CA ASP A 22 6.00 -21.39 0.98
C ASP A 22 6.02 -19.92 1.39
N VAL A 23 6.03 -19.02 0.41
CA VAL A 23 6.03 -17.57 0.63
C VAL A 23 5.09 -16.90 -0.37
N VAL A 24 4.28 -15.97 0.12
CA VAL A 24 3.44 -15.10 -0.71
C VAL A 24 3.82 -13.65 -0.50
N HIS A 25 4.29 -12.99 -1.56
CA HIS A 25 4.43 -11.54 -1.61
C HIS A 25 3.12 -10.92 -2.08
N HIS A 26 2.31 -10.45 -1.14
CA HIS A 26 0.98 -9.91 -1.44
C HIS A 26 1.10 -8.44 -1.90
N LEU A 27 1.38 -8.24 -3.19
CA LEU A 27 1.58 -6.92 -3.81
C LEU A 27 0.31 -6.39 -4.49
N ALA A 28 -0.70 -7.24 -4.69
CA ALA A 28 -1.94 -6.85 -5.35
C ALA A 28 -2.72 -5.82 -4.53
N GLY A 29 -3.21 -4.78 -5.20
CA GLY A 29 -4.01 -3.73 -4.58
C GLY A 29 -4.26 -2.58 -5.54
N VAL A 30 -5.28 -1.79 -5.27
CA VAL A 30 -5.56 -0.56 -6.01
C VAL A 30 -4.71 0.56 -5.46
N THR A 31 -3.86 1.14 -6.31
CA THR A 31 -2.88 2.19 -5.93
C THR A 31 -3.19 3.55 -6.55
N ASP A 32 -4.15 3.62 -7.46
CA ASP A 32 -4.66 4.89 -7.99
C ASP A 32 -5.68 5.44 -6.99
N VAL A 33 -5.18 6.21 -6.05
CA VAL A 33 -5.96 6.71 -4.91
C VAL A 33 -6.08 8.23 -4.98
N PRO A 34 -7.24 8.78 -4.57
CA PRO A 34 -7.41 10.22 -4.47
C PRO A 34 -6.36 10.81 -3.51
N ARG A 35 -5.85 11.98 -3.86
CA ARG A 35 -4.87 12.70 -3.03
C ARG A 35 -5.54 13.50 -1.91
N THR A 36 -6.82 13.79 -2.08
CA THR A 36 -7.64 14.54 -1.13
C THR A 36 -9.02 13.91 -1.00
N LYS A 37 -9.71 14.17 0.11
CA LYS A 37 -11.10 13.70 0.31
C LYS A 37 -12.06 14.19 -0.78
N ASN A 38 -11.80 15.35 -1.38
CA ASN A 38 -12.65 15.93 -2.43
C ASN A 38 -12.51 15.23 -3.79
N GLU A 39 -11.41 14.47 -4.00
CA GLU A 39 -11.17 13.70 -5.21
C GLU A 39 -11.71 12.27 -5.09
N ALA A 40 -12.11 11.85 -3.90
CA ALA A 40 -12.62 10.50 -3.65
C ALA A 40 -13.98 10.32 -4.33
N SER A 41 -14.16 9.17 -4.98
CA SER A 41 -15.45 8.73 -5.49
C SER A 41 -15.86 7.44 -4.78
N SER A 42 -17.16 7.25 -4.53
CA SER A 42 -17.67 6.03 -3.88
C SER A 42 -17.29 4.76 -4.66
N ILE A 43 -17.35 4.80 -5.98
CA ILE A 43 -17.01 3.65 -6.85
C ILE A 43 -15.54 3.25 -6.68
N GLN A 44 -14.63 4.23 -6.61
CA GLN A 44 -13.21 3.97 -6.43
C GLN A 44 -12.93 3.46 -5.01
N ASP A 45 -13.60 4.01 -4.00
CA ASP A 45 -13.49 3.58 -2.61
C ASP A 45 -13.96 2.14 -2.42
N ASP A 46 -15.08 1.75 -3.04
CA ASP A 46 -15.61 0.39 -3.00
C ASP A 46 -14.62 -0.59 -3.67
N LYS A 47 -14.05 -0.21 -4.81
CA LYS A 47 -13.04 -1.04 -5.50
C LYS A 47 -11.76 -1.21 -4.67
N ILE A 48 -11.29 -0.13 -4.01
CA ILE A 48 -10.12 -0.20 -3.12
C ILE A 48 -10.36 -1.20 -1.99
N ARG A 49 -11.54 -1.15 -1.37
CA ARG A 49 -11.91 -2.07 -0.29
C ARG A 49 -12.11 -3.48 -0.80
N GLU A 50 -12.85 -3.67 -1.87
CA GLU A 50 -13.12 -5.00 -2.40
C GLU A 50 -11.82 -5.71 -2.78
N VAL A 51 -10.98 -5.10 -3.61
CA VAL A 51 -9.70 -5.69 -4.01
C VAL A 51 -8.76 -5.87 -2.82
N GLY A 52 -8.65 -4.85 -1.95
CA GLY A 52 -7.80 -4.90 -0.77
C GLY A 52 -8.27 -5.95 0.23
N GLU A 53 -9.45 -5.80 0.78
CA GLU A 53 -9.90 -6.59 1.93
C GLU A 53 -10.33 -8.00 1.54
N LYS A 54 -11.18 -8.14 0.50
CA LYS A 54 -11.62 -9.45 0.01
C LYS A 54 -10.50 -10.23 -0.66
N GLY A 55 -9.65 -9.54 -1.45
CA GLY A 55 -8.48 -10.19 -2.06
C GLY A 55 -7.49 -10.71 -1.01
N THR A 56 -7.21 -9.93 0.04
CA THR A 56 -6.40 -10.38 1.18
C THR A 56 -7.04 -11.59 1.86
N GLN A 57 -8.35 -11.58 2.10
CA GLN A 57 -9.05 -12.69 2.72
C GLN A 57 -8.95 -13.96 1.88
N ASN A 58 -9.11 -13.87 0.56
CA ASN A 58 -8.96 -15.02 -0.35
C ASN A 58 -7.57 -15.68 -0.21
N ILE A 59 -6.50 -14.88 -0.08
CA ILE A 59 -5.16 -15.42 0.16
C ILE A 59 -5.09 -16.11 1.51
N LEU A 60 -5.55 -15.44 2.58
CA LEU A 60 -5.48 -15.95 3.95
C LEU A 60 -6.24 -17.28 4.13
N ASP A 61 -7.39 -17.40 3.45
CA ASP A 61 -8.21 -18.63 3.49
C ASP A 61 -7.57 -19.79 2.72
N THR A 62 -6.64 -19.49 1.80
CA THR A 62 -6.03 -20.50 0.93
C THR A 62 -4.67 -20.98 1.44
N ILE A 63 -3.81 -20.06 1.87
CA ILE A 63 -2.43 -20.40 2.24
C ILE A 63 -2.39 -21.29 3.49
N SER A 64 -1.42 -22.21 3.54
CA SER A 64 -1.16 -23.02 4.71
C SER A 64 -0.64 -22.19 5.90
N ASN A 65 -0.71 -22.72 7.13
CA ASN A 65 -0.13 -22.06 8.30
C ASN A 65 1.42 -22.04 8.28
N LYS A 66 2.06 -22.82 7.39
CA LYS A 66 3.51 -22.82 7.18
C LYS A 66 3.93 -21.71 6.21
N CYS A 67 3.03 -21.27 5.34
CA CYS A 67 3.30 -20.22 4.37
C CYS A 67 3.58 -18.89 5.07
N LYS A 68 4.62 -18.19 4.65
CA LYS A 68 4.91 -16.84 5.08
C LYS A 68 4.27 -15.83 4.12
N ILE A 69 3.48 -14.90 4.62
CA ILE A 69 2.96 -13.79 3.83
C ILE A 69 3.76 -12.50 4.11
N VAL A 70 4.27 -11.87 3.05
CA VAL A 70 4.94 -10.56 3.11
C VAL A 70 3.99 -9.52 2.54
N PHE A 71 3.56 -8.58 3.36
CA PHE A 71 2.56 -7.58 3.02
C PHE A 71 3.13 -6.16 3.08
N PRO A 72 3.29 -5.48 1.94
CA PRO A 72 3.61 -4.08 1.90
C PRO A 72 2.39 -3.24 2.33
N SER A 73 2.45 -2.76 3.55
CA SER A 73 1.59 -1.71 4.08
C SER A 73 2.21 -0.34 3.79
N THR A 74 1.77 0.69 4.47
CA THR A 74 2.15 2.07 4.14
C THR A 74 2.26 2.94 5.39
N HIS A 75 3.13 3.94 5.37
CA HIS A 75 3.20 4.96 6.41
C HIS A 75 1.94 5.84 6.49
N VAL A 76 1.13 5.90 5.42
CA VAL A 76 -0.10 6.72 5.44
C VAL A 76 -1.20 6.15 6.33
N VAL A 77 -1.03 4.97 6.93
CA VAL A 77 -1.91 4.51 8.02
C VAL A 77 -1.90 5.45 9.24
N TYR A 78 -0.94 6.38 9.29
CA TYR A 78 -0.80 7.41 10.32
C TYR A 78 -1.22 8.81 9.88
N GLU A 79 -1.80 8.97 8.69
CA GLU A 79 -2.07 10.29 8.09
C GLU A 79 -3.04 11.19 8.86
N GLY A 80 -3.86 10.63 9.74
CA GLY A 80 -4.81 11.34 10.59
C GLY A 80 -4.25 11.75 11.95
N ILE A 81 -2.97 11.56 12.23
CA ILE A 81 -2.36 12.06 13.47
C ILE A 81 -2.27 13.58 13.39
N ASP A 82 -2.84 14.25 14.40
CA ASP A 82 -2.97 15.72 14.41
C ASP A 82 -1.66 16.43 14.75
N GLU A 83 -0.77 15.74 15.46
CA GLU A 83 0.52 16.28 15.90
C GLU A 83 1.67 15.70 15.07
N VAL A 84 2.72 16.49 14.90
CA VAL A 84 3.96 16.01 14.30
C VAL A 84 4.64 15.03 15.23
N LYS A 85 4.60 13.74 14.89
CA LYS A 85 5.36 12.70 15.58
C LYS A 85 6.58 12.29 14.76
N LYS A 86 7.72 12.17 15.44
CA LYS A 86 8.93 11.54 14.89
C LYS A 86 9.10 10.16 15.51
N ASP A 87 9.83 9.30 14.83
CA ASP A 87 10.19 7.96 15.33
C ASP A 87 8.99 7.11 15.78
N ILE A 88 7.91 7.15 14.96
CA ILE A 88 6.70 6.35 15.19
C ILE A 88 7.08 4.87 15.11
N LYS A 89 6.76 4.14 16.19
CA LYS A 89 7.02 2.69 16.30
C LYS A 89 5.86 1.88 15.72
N GLU A 90 6.13 0.61 15.44
CA GLU A 90 5.17 -0.31 14.83
C GLU A 90 3.93 -0.59 15.71
N ASN A 91 4.05 -0.43 17.03
CA ASN A 91 2.96 -0.61 17.99
C ASN A 91 2.11 0.65 18.23
N GLU A 92 2.46 1.79 17.63
CA GLU A 92 1.64 2.99 17.69
C GLU A 92 0.30 2.78 16.98
N ALA A 93 -0.75 3.36 17.57
CA ALA A 93 -2.09 3.29 16.99
C ALA A 93 -2.16 3.98 15.63
N THR A 94 -2.70 3.27 14.65
CA THR A 94 -2.96 3.84 13.32
C THR A 94 -4.16 4.79 13.36
N LYS A 95 -4.14 5.82 12.52
CA LYS A 95 -5.26 6.78 12.34
C LYS A 95 -5.46 7.05 10.84
N PRO A 96 -5.92 6.05 10.07
CA PRO A 96 -6.14 6.24 8.64
C PRO A 96 -7.33 7.17 8.40
N VAL A 97 -7.32 7.91 7.28
CA VAL A 97 -8.36 8.88 6.92
C VAL A 97 -8.96 8.60 5.54
N LEU A 98 -8.13 8.21 4.57
CA LEU A 98 -8.54 7.91 3.20
C LEU A 98 -8.85 6.42 3.04
N SER A 99 -9.63 6.07 2.02
CA SER A 99 -10.02 4.68 1.78
C SER A 99 -8.83 3.75 1.58
N TYR A 100 -7.78 4.22 0.92
CA TYR A 100 -6.55 3.43 0.75
C TYR A 100 -5.87 3.11 2.08
N SER A 101 -5.63 4.10 2.91
CA SER A 101 -4.99 3.92 4.22
C SER A 101 -5.85 3.08 5.17
N SER A 102 -7.18 3.27 5.10
CA SER A 102 -8.15 2.48 5.87
C SER A 102 -8.16 1.02 5.43
N SER A 103 -8.16 0.75 4.12
CA SER A 103 -8.07 -0.61 3.58
C SER A 103 -6.75 -1.28 3.96
N LYS A 104 -5.61 -0.56 3.87
CA LYS A 104 -4.31 -1.09 4.33
C LYS A 104 -4.30 -1.41 5.83
N ALA A 105 -4.89 -0.57 6.67
CA ALA A 105 -5.01 -0.83 8.11
C ALA A 105 -5.94 -2.03 8.40
N ALA A 106 -7.03 -2.19 7.64
CA ALA A 106 -7.90 -3.37 7.71
C ALA A 106 -7.14 -4.65 7.34
N ASN A 107 -6.33 -4.61 6.26
CA ASN A 107 -5.49 -5.75 5.87
C ASN A 107 -4.47 -6.11 6.96
N GLU A 108 -3.84 -5.13 7.61
CA GLU A 108 -2.97 -5.43 8.76
C GLU A 108 -3.72 -6.16 9.88
N THR A 109 -4.97 -5.76 10.13
CA THR A 109 -5.83 -6.39 11.13
C THR A 109 -6.20 -7.83 10.72
N GLN A 110 -6.57 -8.05 9.44
CA GLN A 110 -6.81 -9.41 8.91
C GLN A 110 -5.59 -10.31 9.11
N LEU A 111 -4.39 -9.83 8.75
CA LEU A 111 -3.14 -10.58 8.93
C LEU A 111 -2.88 -10.92 10.40
N LYS A 112 -3.00 -9.94 11.30
CA LYS A 112 -2.79 -10.14 12.75
C LYS A 112 -3.75 -11.16 13.34
N ASN A 113 -4.98 -11.19 12.86
CA ASN A 113 -6.03 -12.10 13.35
C ASN A 113 -6.05 -13.47 12.64
N SER A 114 -5.28 -13.64 11.57
CA SER A 114 -5.35 -14.82 10.69
C SER A 114 -4.73 -16.09 11.30
N GLY A 115 -3.87 -15.96 12.31
CA GLY A 115 -3.05 -17.06 12.82
C GLY A 115 -1.95 -17.51 11.83
N LYS A 116 -1.75 -16.81 10.71
CA LYS A 116 -0.73 -17.12 9.71
C LYS A 116 0.62 -16.51 10.09
N ASN A 117 1.69 -17.00 9.46
CA ASN A 117 3.01 -16.40 9.56
C ASN A 117 3.08 -15.18 8.62
N TYR A 118 3.27 -13.98 9.15
CA TYR A 118 3.26 -12.76 8.34
C TYR A 118 4.40 -11.80 8.68
N VAL A 119 4.71 -10.95 7.71
CA VAL A 119 5.53 -9.74 7.88
C VAL A 119 4.79 -8.56 7.26
N ILE A 120 4.58 -7.50 8.02
CA ILE A 120 3.97 -6.25 7.55
C ILE A 120 5.08 -5.20 7.42
N LEU A 121 5.20 -4.60 6.23
CA LEU A 121 6.17 -3.56 5.92
C LEU A 121 5.44 -2.22 5.71
N ARG A 122 5.43 -1.33 6.70
CA ARG A 122 4.88 0.03 6.56
C ARG A 122 5.87 0.92 5.82
N LEU A 123 5.86 0.81 4.51
CA LEU A 123 6.82 1.53 3.65
C LEU A 123 6.57 3.04 3.66
N GLY A 124 7.64 3.81 3.72
CA GLY A 124 7.63 5.23 3.37
C GLY A 124 7.39 5.44 1.87
N SER A 125 7.37 6.69 1.42
CA SER A 125 7.28 6.99 -0.01
C SER A 125 8.59 6.59 -0.69
N VAL A 126 8.56 5.49 -1.43
CA VAL A 126 9.71 5.00 -2.19
C VAL A 126 9.89 5.86 -3.43
N TYR A 127 11.07 6.45 -3.61
CA TYR A 127 11.39 7.32 -4.73
C TYR A 127 12.78 7.01 -5.32
N GLY A 128 13.02 7.46 -6.53
CA GLY A 128 14.29 7.28 -7.21
C GLY A 128 14.09 6.98 -8.69
N TYR A 129 15.21 6.78 -9.39
CA TYR A 129 15.19 6.44 -10.79
C TYR A 129 15.05 4.94 -11.01
N SER A 130 14.22 4.55 -11.98
CA SER A 130 14.12 3.19 -12.51
C SER A 130 13.75 3.27 -13.99
N THR A 131 14.40 2.44 -14.80
CA THR A 131 14.09 2.32 -16.24
C THR A 131 12.74 1.64 -16.49
N ASP A 132 12.34 0.74 -15.59
CA ASP A 132 11.22 -0.18 -15.85
C ASP A 132 9.92 0.23 -15.19
N SER A 133 9.99 0.83 -13.99
CA SER A 133 8.79 1.04 -13.18
C SER A 133 8.82 2.29 -12.28
N MET A 134 9.49 3.35 -12.74
CA MET A 134 9.55 4.59 -11.96
C MET A 134 8.19 5.26 -11.84
N ARG A 135 7.71 5.39 -10.63
CA ARG A 135 6.48 6.13 -10.34
C ARG A 135 6.77 7.63 -10.29
N ILE A 136 6.40 8.34 -11.36
CA ILE A 136 6.75 9.75 -11.53
C ILE A 136 5.95 10.69 -10.62
N ASP A 137 4.76 10.31 -10.19
CA ASP A 137 3.85 11.12 -9.36
C ASP A 137 4.20 11.11 -7.86
N ILE A 138 5.19 10.33 -7.43
CA ILE A 138 5.76 10.44 -6.09
C ILE A 138 6.48 11.79 -5.97
N MET A 139 6.24 12.49 -4.86
CA MET A 139 6.63 13.89 -4.67
C MET A 139 8.10 14.20 -5.07
N PRO A 140 9.14 13.48 -4.62
CA PRO A 140 10.51 13.80 -5.03
C PRO A 140 10.73 13.63 -6.55
N ASN A 141 10.21 12.56 -7.14
CA ASN A 141 10.34 12.31 -8.59
C ASN A 141 9.59 13.38 -9.40
N LEU A 142 8.36 13.71 -8.98
CA LEU A 142 7.54 14.73 -9.64
C LEU A 142 8.19 16.12 -9.55
N PHE A 143 8.71 16.50 -8.40
CA PHE A 143 9.37 17.78 -8.20
C PHE A 143 10.64 17.88 -9.04
N SER A 144 11.45 16.82 -9.08
CA SER A 144 12.63 16.76 -9.94
C SER A 144 12.27 16.91 -11.42
N LYS A 145 11.20 16.25 -11.89
CA LYS A 145 10.70 16.40 -13.25
C LYS A 145 10.24 17.82 -13.54
N ILE A 146 9.42 18.41 -12.69
CA ILE A 146 8.92 19.78 -12.89
C ILE A 146 10.07 20.79 -12.88
N ALA A 147 11.02 20.66 -11.95
CA ALA A 147 12.18 21.54 -11.85
C ALA A 147 13.10 21.43 -13.07
N SER A 148 13.34 20.21 -13.60
CA SER A 148 14.14 20.03 -14.82
C SER A 148 13.52 20.67 -16.06
N GLN A 149 12.22 20.95 -16.04
CA GLN A 149 11.48 21.63 -17.10
C GLN A 149 11.25 23.13 -16.81
N ASN A 150 11.94 23.69 -15.82
CA ASN A 150 11.73 25.07 -15.34
C ASN A 150 10.27 25.36 -14.95
N GLY A 151 9.52 24.35 -14.52
CA GLY A 151 8.12 24.46 -14.14
C GLY A 151 7.94 24.97 -12.71
N THR A 152 6.72 25.36 -12.37
CA THR A 152 6.36 25.88 -11.05
C THR A 152 5.97 24.73 -10.10
N LEU A 153 6.65 24.62 -8.96
CA LEU A 153 6.30 23.67 -7.91
C LEU A 153 5.12 24.17 -7.08
N LYS A 154 4.06 23.37 -6.99
CA LYS A 154 2.93 23.64 -6.09
C LYS A 154 3.10 22.88 -4.78
N LEU A 155 3.10 23.61 -3.67
CA LEU A 155 3.17 23.03 -2.33
C LEU A 155 1.77 23.02 -1.71
N PHE A 156 1.32 21.84 -1.29
CA PHE A 156 0.07 21.70 -0.53
C PHE A 156 0.32 22.02 0.96
N ALA A 157 -0.69 22.54 1.64
CA ALA A 157 -0.64 22.91 3.07
C ALA A 157 0.59 23.74 3.46
N GLY A 158 1.04 24.65 2.55
CA GLY A 158 2.19 25.51 2.77
C GLY A 158 3.54 24.80 2.82
N GLY A 159 3.61 23.55 2.34
CA GLY A 159 4.85 22.76 2.31
C GLY A 159 5.35 22.27 3.67
N ARG A 160 4.52 22.31 4.70
CA ARG A 160 4.91 21.94 6.08
C ARG A 160 4.76 20.46 6.40
N GLN A 161 4.30 19.66 5.46
CA GLN A 161 4.09 18.22 5.67
C GLN A 161 5.42 17.49 5.86
N ILE A 162 5.52 16.70 6.91
CA ILE A 162 6.62 15.76 7.10
C ILE A 162 6.29 14.48 6.34
N LYS A 163 7.25 13.99 5.57
CA LYS A 163 7.11 12.76 4.78
C LYS A 163 8.24 11.79 5.10
N SER A 164 7.89 10.53 5.27
CA SER A 164 8.87 9.45 5.32
C SER A 164 9.25 9.06 3.89
N LEU A 165 10.51 9.23 3.53
CA LEU A 165 11.03 8.99 2.19
C LEU A 165 12.05 7.86 2.20
N VAL A 166 11.97 6.96 1.24
CA VAL A 166 12.89 5.83 1.06
C VAL A 166 13.50 5.90 -0.34
N PRO A 167 14.79 6.20 -0.48
CA PRO A 167 15.44 6.23 -1.79
C PRO A 167 15.64 4.82 -2.34
N LEU A 168 15.50 4.67 -3.65
CA LEU A 168 16.04 3.52 -4.40
C LEU A 168 17.54 3.77 -4.59
N ILE A 169 18.36 2.81 -4.22
CA ILE A 169 19.82 2.85 -4.33
C ILE A 169 20.25 1.98 -5.50
#